data_7ba60e379990806ac4b1d5ad3dba8bfd
#
_entry.id   7ba60e379990806ac4b1d5ad3dba8bfd
#
_cell.length_a   1.000
_cell.length_b   1.000
_cell.length_c   1.000
_cell.angle_alpha   90.00
_cell.angle_beta   90.00
_cell.angle_gamma   90.00
#
_symmetry.space_group_name_H-M   'P 1'
#
loop_
_entity.id
_entity.type
_entity.pdbx_description
1 polymer ?
#
loop_
_entity_poly.entity_id
_entity_poly.type
_entity_poly.pdbx_seq_one_letter_code
_entity_poly.pdbx_strand_id
1 'polypeptide(L)'
;MAKFGKKYADSAKLIEKSKLYDPTEAMALVCQTSKAKFDETIEVHVRLGVDSRHADQQVRGAVVLPNGTGKTVKTLVFAKGDNVQKALDAGADYAGGVEYAEKIQKENWFDFDVVIATPDMMAVIGRLGKVLGPKGLMPSPKAGTVTPDVVRAVTEAKAGKIEYRLDKTNIIHCPIGKASFGADKIQENFNTLLSAIIKAKPAAAKGQYIKSCVLASTMGPGIKINQAKLS
;
A
#
# COMPACT_ATOMS: atom_id res chain seq x y z
N MET A 1 -30.91 -13.88 -3.23
CA MET A 1 -30.02 -12.87 -2.66
C MET A 1 -28.99 -13.55 -1.76
N ALA A 2 -27.70 -13.22 -1.91
CA ALA A 2 -26.66 -13.73 -1.03
C ALA A 2 -26.94 -13.25 0.40
N LYS A 3 -27.03 -14.16 1.37
CA LYS A 3 -27.17 -13.82 2.80
C LYS A 3 -25.79 -13.47 3.33
N PHE A 4 -25.60 -12.22 3.74
CA PHE A 4 -24.39 -11.79 4.48
C PHE A 4 -24.31 -12.51 5.84
N GLY A 5 -23.07 -12.72 6.32
CA GLY A 5 -22.85 -13.26 7.66
C GLY A 5 -23.43 -12.35 8.76
N LYS A 6 -23.78 -12.91 9.91
CA LYS A 6 -24.39 -12.17 11.05
C LYS A 6 -23.56 -10.95 11.46
N LYS A 7 -22.25 -11.11 11.63
CA LYS A 7 -21.34 -10.03 12.02
C LYS A 7 -21.34 -8.85 11.03
N TYR A 8 -21.32 -9.16 9.71
CA TYR A 8 -21.40 -8.15 8.68
C TYR A 8 -22.75 -7.40 8.72
N ALA A 9 -23.85 -8.15 8.85
CA ALA A 9 -25.19 -7.54 8.95
C ALA A 9 -25.30 -6.60 10.16
N ASP A 10 -24.71 -6.97 11.31
CA ASP A 10 -24.70 -6.14 12.52
C ASP A 10 -23.78 -4.91 12.37
N SER A 11 -22.65 -5.03 11.66
CA SER A 11 -21.79 -3.88 11.32
C SER A 11 -22.47 -2.96 10.32
N ALA A 12 -23.18 -3.51 9.33
CA ALA A 12 -23.88 -2.73 8.31
C ALA A 12 -25.06 -1.90 8.86
N LYS A 13 -25.64 -2.29 10.00
CA LYS A 13 -26.69 -1.49 10.69
C LYS A 13 -26.15 -0.19 11.29
N LEU A 14 -24.84 -0.13 11.57
CA LEU A 14 -24.19 1.06 12.14
C LEU A 14 -23.90 2.13 11.07
N ILE A 15 -24.04 1.77 9.79
CA ILE A 15 -23.66 2.63 8.67
C ILE A 15 -24.89 2.94 7.83
N GLU A 16 -25.14 4.22 7.64
CA GLU A 16 -26.14 4.72 6.71
C GLU A 16 -25.51 4.86 5.32
N LYS A 17 -25.96 4.04 4.35
CA LYS A 17 -25.36 3.94 3.01
C LYS A 17 -25.44 5.22 2.18
N SER A 18 -26.43 6.08 2.45
CA SER A 18 -26.63 7.36 1.77
C SER A 18 -25.77 8.48 2.33
N LYS A 19 -25.35 8.38 3.60
CA LYS A 19 -24.59 9.41 4.30
C LYS A 19 -23.13 9.44 3.83
N LEU A 20 -22.59 10.65 3.67
CA LEU A 20 -21.16 10.92 3.54
C LEU A 20 -20.64 11.35 4.91
N TYR A 21 -19.79 10.55 5.49
CA TYR A 21 -19.25 10.74 6.84
C TYR A 21 -18.06 11.70 6.85
N ASP A 22 -17.88 12.38 7.95
CA ASP A 22 -16.67 13.15 8.20
C ASP A 22 -15.47 12.19 8.39
N PRO A 23 -14.24 12.58 7.99
CA PRO A 23 -13.07 11.70 8.12
C PRO A 23 -12.90 11.14 9.53
N THR A 24 -12.99 11.96 10.58
CA THR A 24 -12.88 11.54 11.98
C THR A 24 -13.98 10.58 12.41
N GLU A 25 -15.25 10.86 12.02
CA GLU A 25 -16.38 9.96 12.28
C GLU A 25 -16.20 8.61 11.56
N ALA A 26 -15.75 8.66 10.30
CA ALA A 26 -15.49 7.46 9.51
C ALA A 26 -14.40 6.56 10.10
N MET A 27 -13.32 7.15 10.66
CA MET A 27 -12.25 6.39 11.33
C MET A 27 -12.74 5.70 12.61
N ALA A 28 -13.55 6.37 13.40
CA ALA A 28 -14.15 5.76 14.59
C ALA A 28 -15.11 4.61 14.20
N LEU A 29 -15.94 4.81 13.18
CA LEU A 29 -16.90 3.82 12.69
C LEU A 29 -16.20 2.58 12.10
N VAL A 30 -15.11 2.74 11.32
CA VAL A 30 -14.41 1.60 10.74
C VAL A 30 -13.81 0.70 11.82
N CYS A 31 -13.28 1.28 12.91
CA CYS A 31 -12.81 0.51 14.07
C CYS A 31 -13.96 -0.24 14.76
N GLN A 32 -15.14 0.40 14.93
CA GLN A 32 -16.31 -0.23 15.56
C GLN A 32 -16.92 -1.35 14.72
N THR A 33 -16.79 -1.26 13.38
CA THR A 33 -17.32 -2.26 12.45
C THR A 33 -16.39 -3.46 12.24
N SER A 34 -15.16 -3.38 12.72
CA SER A 34 -14.17 -4.48 12.69
C SER A 34 -14.50 -5.51 13.79
N LYS A 35 -15.26 -6.56 13.43
CA LYS A 35 -15.78 -7.57 14.37
C LYS A 35 -15.20 -8.97 14.15
N ALA A 36 -14.15 -9.13 13.35
CA ALA A 36 -13.49 -10.41 13.14
C ALA A 36 -12.75 -10.86 14.42
N LYS A 37 -12.35 -12.14 14.45
CA LYS A 37 -11.55 -12.70 15.57
C LYS A 37 -10.04 -12.43 15.41
N PHE A 38 -9.65 -11.82 14.33
CA PHE A 38 -8.27 -11.42 14.02
C PHE A 38 -8.20 -9.89 13.91
N ASP A 39 -7.01 -9.33 13.99
CA ASP A 39 -6.78 -7.90 13.83
C ASP A 39 -6.95 -7.50 12.36
N GLU A 40 -8.12 -6.92 12.03
CA GLU A 40 -8.49 -6.56 10.67
C GLU A 40 -7.60 -5.43 10.13
N THR A 41 -7.25 -5.52 8.87
CA THR A 41 -6.60 -4.41 8.18
C THR A 41 -7.65 -3.39 7.76
N ILE A 42 -7.34 -2.11 7.98
CA ILE A 42 -8.17 -1.00 7.50
C ILE A 42 -7.56 -0.51 6.20
N GLU A 43 -8.41 -0.42 5.19
CA GLU A 43 -8.04 -0.05 3.83
C GLU A 43 -8.81 1.19 3.39
N VAL A 44 -8.16 2.00 2.57
CA VAL A 44 -8.78 3.14 1.89
C VAL A 44 -8.83 2.91 0.39
N HIS A 45 -9.95 3.28 -0.21
CA HIS A 45 -10.21 3.18 -1.64
C HIS A 45 -10.54 4.57 -2.16
N VAL A 46 -9.63 5.16 -2.93
CA VAL A 46 -9.77 6.52 -3.44
C VAL A 46 -9.98 6.47 -4.95
N ARG A 47 -11.17 6.84 -5.41
CA ARG A 47 -11.47 6.97 -6.83
C ARG A 47 -11.05 8.34 -7.33
N LEU A 48 -10.18 8.36 -8.32
CA LEU A 48 -9.64 9.57 -8.92
C LEU A 48 -10.36 9.96 -10.21
N GLY A 49 -10.35 11.25 -10.52
CA GLY A 49 -10.86 11.84 -11.75
C GLY A 49 -9.80 11.88 -12.85
N VAL A 50 -9.14 10.76 -13.11
CA VAL A 50 -8.12 10.59 -14.15
C VAL A 50 -8.51 9.45 -15.08
N ASP A 51 -7.82 9.30 -16.21
CA ASP A 51 -7.98 8.17 -17.13
C ASP A 51 -6.72 7.29 -17.10
N SER A 52 -6.84 6.11 -16.49
CA SER A 52 -5.73 5.15 -16.34
C SER A 52 -5.19 4.59 -17.65
N ARG A 53 -5.88 4.81 -18.78
CA ARG A 53 -5.42 4.38 -20.12
C ARG A 53 -4.30 5.26 -20.65
N HIS A 54 -4.22 6.51 -20.19
CA HIS A 54 -3.19 7.44 -20.58
C HIS A 54 -1.99 7.38 -19.63
N ALA A 55 -0.78 7.23 -20.18
CA ALA A 55 0.44 7.07 -19.39
C ALA A 55 0.79 8.32 -18.55
N ASP A 56 0.41 9.51 -19.02
CA ASP A 56 0.56 10.82 -18.35
C ASP A 56 -0.42 11.03 -17.19
N GLN A 57 -1.49 10.24 -17.13
CA GLN A 57 -2.49 10.26 -16.06
C GLN A 57 -2.36 9.09 -15.06
N GLN A 58 -1.35 8.27 -15.23
CA GLN A 58 -1.05 7.18 -14.29
C GLN A 58 -0.49 7.71 -12.97
N VAL A 59 -1.24 7.52 -11.89
CA VAL A 59 -0.83 7.89 -10.53
C VAL A 59 -0.20 6.68 -9.85
N ARG A 60 1.08 6.81 -9.52
CA ARG A 60 1.85 5.79 -8.80
C ARG A 60 2.90 6.47 -7.94
N GLY A 61 3.06 6.01 -6.72
CA GLY A 61 4.09 6.50 -5.81
C GLY A 61 4.23 5.61 -4.59
N ALA A 62 5.03 6.07 -3.65
CA ALA A 62 5.20 5.44 -2.36
C ALA A 62 5.16 6.49 -1.26
N VAL A 63 4.73 6.10 -0.08
CA VAL A 63 4.68 6.95 1.11
C VAL A 63 5.03 6.11 2.33
N VAL A 64 5.76 6.70 3.26
CA VAL A 64 6.04 6.09 4.57
C VAL A 64 4.95 6.57 5.51
N LEU A 65 4.23 5.62 6.11
CA LEU A 65 3.18 5.93 7.08
C LEU A 65 3.80 6.17 8.46
N PRO A 66 3.42 7.25 9.18
CA PRO A 66 4.02 7.59 10.47
C PRO A 66 3.84 6.49 11.53
N ASN A 67 2.70 5.79 11.51
CA ASN A 67 2.41 4.70 12.45
C ASN A 67 2.62 3.31 11.82
N GLY A 68 3.21 3.23 10.61
CA GLY A 68 3.37 1.99 9.87
C GLY A 68 2.04 1.35 9.44
N THR A 69 2.12 0.11 8.96
CA THR A 69 0.94 -0.67 8.53
C THR A 69 0.51 -1.74 9.56
N GLY A 70 1.31 -1.97 10.60
CA GLY A 70 1.11 -3.05 11.57
C GLY A 70 1.40 -4.46 11.03
N LYS A 71 2.05 -4.56 9.87
CA LYS A 71 2.56 -5.80 9.30
C LYS A 71 4.07 -5.83 9.42
N THR A 72 4.63 -6.92 9.94
CA THR A 72 6.07 -7.17 9.86
C THR A 72 6.42 -7.54 8.44
N VAL A 73 7.21 -6.70 7.78
CA VAL A 73 7.59 -6.86 6.37
C VAL A 73 8.93 -7.56 6.28
N LYS A 74 8.99 -8.69 5.55
CA LYS A 74 10.24 -9.35 5.19
C LYS A 74 10.81 -8.72 3.92
N THR A 75 12.06 -8.31 3.99
CA THR A 75 12.74 -7.59 2.89
C THR A 75 13.82 -8.45 2.26
N LEU A 76 13.84 -8.49 0.91
CA LEU A 76 14.90 -9.06 0.12
C LEU A 76 15.64 -7.95 -0.63
N VAL A 77 16.95 -7.84 -0.44
CA VAL A 77 17.77 -6.80 -1.07
C VAL A 77 18.70 -7.44 -2.10
N PHE A 78 18.57 -7.02 -3.35
CA PHE A 78 19.50 -7.37 -4.42
C PHE A 78 20.61 -6.32 -4.52
N ALA A 79 21.79 -6.67 -4.08
CA ALA A 79 22.96 -5.80 -4.10
C ALA A 79 24.25 -6.59 -4.38
N LYS A 80 25.34 -5.86 -4.63
CA LYS A 80 26.70 -6.44 -4.81
C LYS A 80 27.68 -5.82 -3.81
N GLY A 81 28.72 -6.59 -3.48
CA GLY A 81 29.82 -6.13 -2.64
C GLY A 81 29.37 -5.63 -1.26
N ASP A 82 29.92 -4.51 -0.83
CA ASP A 82 29.67 -3.93 0.50
C ASP A 82 28.20 -3.58 0.77
N ASN A 83 27.41 -3.36 -0.27
CA ASN A 83 25.99 -3.02 -0.11
C ASN A 83 25.16 -4.20 0.44
N VAL A 84 25.63 -5.45 0.27
CA VAL A 84 25.00 -6.63 0.86
C VAL A 84 25.10 -6.55 2.40
N GLN A 85 26.33 -6.31 2.91
CA GLN A 85 26.54 -6.19 4.34
C GLN A 85 25.79 -5.00 4.93
N LYS A 86 25.84 -3.83 4.27
CA LYS A 86 25.09 -2.64 4.69
C LYS A 86 23.59 -2.88 4.77
N ALA A 87 23.03 -3.69 3.84
CA ALA A 87 21.61 -4.03 3.85
C ALA A 87 21.26 -4.94 5.04
N LEU A 88 22.10 -5.92 5.35
CA LEU A 88 21.92 -6.81 6.52
C LEU A 88 22.03 -6.01 7.82
N ASP A 89 23.03 -5.13 7.94
CA ASP A 89 23.23 -4.26 9.11
C ASP A 89 22.05 -3.29 9.32
N ALA A 90 21.41 -2.85 8.22
CA ALA A 90 20.18 -2.05 8.25
C ALA A 90 18.92 -2.86 8.62
N GLY A 91 19.07 -4.19 8.80
CA GLY A 91 18.01 -5.08 9.22
C GLY A 91 17.25 -5.77 8.06
N ALA A 92 17.82 -5.88 6.86
CA ALA A 92 17.21 -6.69 5.82
C ALA A 92 17.19 -8.16 6.24
N ASP A 93 16.10 -8.86 5.90
CA ASP A 93 15.97 -10.29 6.24
C ASP A 93 16.80 -11.16 5.30
N TYR A 94 16.91 -10.72 4.05
CA TYR A 94 17.71 -11.37 3.03
C TYR A 94 18.45 -10.32 2.20
N ALA A 95 19.73 -10.51 1.94
CA ALA A 95 20.51 -9.67 1.05
C ALA A 95 21.51 -10.50 0.25
N GLY A 96 21.60 -10.26 -1.06
CA GLY A 96 22.54 -10.98 -1.92
C GLY A 96 22.37 -10.65 -3.39
N GLY A 97 22.94 -11.48 -4.23
CA GLY A 97 23.04 -11.27 -5.67
C GLY A 97 22.26 -12.27 -6.51
N VAL A 98 22.99 -12.92 -7.43
CA VAL A 98 22.41 -13.85 -8.41
C VAL A 98 21.85 -15.11 -7.75
N GLU A 99 22.40 -15.52 -6.61
CA GLU A 99 21.99 -16.71 -5.85
C GLU A 99 20.50 -16.67 -5.47
N TYR A 100 20.00 -15.52 -5.01
CA TYR A 100 18.58 -15.35 -4.71
C TYR A 100 17.71 -15.29 -5.98
N ALA A 101 18.25 -14.75 -7.08
CA ALA A 101 17.55 -14.78 -8.36
C ALA A 101 17.35 -16.21 -8.85
N GLU A 102 18.38 -17.05 -8.75
CA GLU A 102 18.30 -18.47 -9.09
C GLU A 102 17.33 -19.23 -8.16
N LYS A 103 17.38 -18.96 -6.86
CA LYS A 103 16.48 -19.57 -5.88
C LYS A 103 15.02 -19.28 -6.19
N ILE A 104 14.70 -18.01 -6.51
CA ILE A 104 13.34 -17.63 -6.92
C ILE A 104 12.91 -18.37 -8.19
N GLN A 105 13.82 -18.50 -9.18
CA GLN A 105 13.51 -19.10 -10.46
C GLN A 105 13.37 -20.63 -10.40
N LYS A 106 14.26 -21.31 -9.65
CA LYS A 106 14.34 -22.78 -9.58
C LYS A 106 13.38 -23.36 -8.54
N GLU A 107 13.28 -22.71 -7.37
CA GLU A 107 12.56 -23.23 -6.20
C GLU A 107 11.18 -22.55 -5.98
N ASN A 108 10.82 -21.54 -6.78
CA ASN A 108 9.64 -20.70 -6.54
C ASN A 108 9.60 -20.16 -5.10
N TRP A 109 10.75 -19.72 -4.59
CA TRP A 109 10.88 -19.20 -3.24
C TRP A 109 10.41 -17.75 -3.16
N PHE A 110 9.45 -17.44 -2.27
CA PHE A 110 8.81 -16.11 -2.09
C PHE A 110 8.60 -15.79 -0.59
N ASP A 111 9.53 -16.18 0.27
CA ASP A 111 9.42 -15.86 1.71
C ASP A 111 9.87 -14.40 2.00
N PHE A 112 9.38 -13.46 1.21
CA PHE A 112 9.61 -12.03 1.35
C PHE A 112 8.40 -11.24 0.84
N ASP A 113 8.21 -10.04 1.39
CA ASP A 113 7.10 -9.14 1.05
C ASP A 113 7.53 -7.97 0.17
N VAL A 114 8.78 -7.52 0.29
CA VAL A 114 9.32 -6.38 -0.46
C VAL A 114 10.68 -6.72 -1.04
N VAL A 115 10.88 -6.34 -2.31
CA VAL A 115 12.16 -6.47 -3.00
C VAL A 115 12.75 -5.08 -3.21
N ILE A 116 13.98 -4.91 -2.74
CA ILE A 116 14.80 -3.71 -2.96
C ILE A 116 15.96 -4.09 -3.85
N ALA A 117 16.36 -3.22 -4.75
CA ALA A 117 17.44 -3.49 -5.69
C ALA A 117 18.33 -2.27 -5.89
N THR A 118 19.63 -2.54 -6.02
CA THR A 118 20.54 -1.54 -6.60
C THR A 118 20.35 -1.48 -8.12
N PRO A 119 20.60 -0.33 -8.77
CA PRO A 119 20.45 -0.21 -10.23
C PRO A 119 21.24 -1.25 -11.03
N ASP A 120 22.43 -1.62 -10.55
CA ASP A 120 23.31 -2.61 -11.21
C ASP A 120 22.71 -4.03 -11.24
N MET A 121 21.83 -4.35 -10.28
CA MET A 121 21.18 -5.66 -10.18
C MET A 121 19.90 -5.75 -11.01
N MET A 122 19.41 -4.63 -11.56
CA MET A 122 18.18 -4.62 -12.36
C MET A 122 18.25 -5.49 -13.61
N ALA A 123 19.44 -5.66 -14.20
CA ALA A 123 19.64 -6.56 -15.34
C ALA A 123 19.36 -8.04 -14.98
N VAL A 124 19.71 -8.45 -13.75
CA VAL A 124 19.45 -9.80 -13.22
C VAL A 124 17.98 -9.96 -12.88
N ILE A 125 17.42 -8.98 -12.14
CA ILE A 125 16.02 -9.00 -11.67
C ILE A 125 15.05 -8.89 -12.84
N GLY A 126 15.42 -8.20 -13.93
CA GLY A 126 14.61 -8.08 -15.14
C GLY A 126 14.21 -9.43 -15.73
N ARG A 127 15.07 -10.44 -15.61
CA ARG A 127 14.78 -11.83 -16.03
C ARG A 127 13.68 -12.48 -15.19
N LEU A 128 13.50 -12.03 -13.93
CA LEU A 128 12.46 -12.48 -13.00
C LEU A 128 11.13 -11.73 -13.19
N GLY A 129 11.06 -10.78 -14.11
CA GLY A 129 9.88 -9.92 -14.31
C GLY A 129 8.58 -10.70 -14.55
N LYS A 130 8.67 -11.85 -15.27
CA LYS A 130 7.51 -12.74 -15.51
C LYS A 130 6.98 -13.39 -14.23
N VAL A 131 7.82 -13.52 -13.20
CA VAL A 131 7.51 -14.19 -11.93
C VAL A 131 7.17 -13.17 -10.84
N LEU A 132 7.98 -12.12 -10.70
CA LEU A 132 7.79 -11.07 -9.68
C LEU A 132 6.69 -10.08 -10.06
N GLY A 133 6.51 -9.79 -11.36
CA GLY A 133 5.54 -8.82 -11.86
C GLY A 133 4.09 -9.12 -11.45
N PRO A 134 3.56 -10.33 -11.73
CA PRO A 134 2.18 -10.68 -11.35
C PRO A 134 1.94 -10.68 -9.84
N LYS A 135 2.99 -10.90 -9.04
CA LYS A 135 2.93 -10.89 -7.57
C LYS A 135 3.06 -9.48 -6.97
N GLY A 136 3.31 -8.45 -7.80
CA GLY A 136 3.55 -7.09 -7.31
C GLY A 136 4.89 -6.87 -6.61
N LEU A 137 5.83 -7.81 -6.73
CA LEU A 137 7.13 -7.80 -6.05
C LEU A 137 8.27 -7.20 -6.89
N MET A 138 7.95 -6.72 -8.11
CA MET A 138 8.98 -6.16 -9.01
C MET A 138 9.44 -4.79 -8.52
N PRO A 139 10.74 -4.59 -8.26
CA PRO A 139 11.27 -3.30 -7.82
C PRO A 139 11.03 -2.21 -8.88
N SER A 140 10.79 -0.99 -8.42
CA SER A 140 10.52 0.15 -9.30
C SER A 140 11.17 1.43 -8.78
N PRO A 141 11.80 2.24 -9.66
CA PRO A 141 12.31 3.55 -9.26
C PRO A 141 11.22 4.48 -8.74
N LYS A 142 10.00 4.40 -9.31
CA LYS A 142 8.85 5.23 -8.89
C LYS A 142 8.35 4.89 -7.49
N ALA A 143 8.52 3.64 -7.05
CA ALA A 143 8.22 3.21 -5.69
C ALA A 143 9.41 3.44 -4.74
N GLY A 144 10.57 3.88 -5.26
CA GLY A 144 11.79 4.05 -4.48
C GLY A 144 12.37 2.75 -3.94
N THR A 145 12.07 1.62 -4.61
CA THR A 145 12.63 0.29 -4.31
C THR A 145 13.84 -0.05 -5.21
N VAL A 146 14.13 0.79 -6.21
CA VAL A 146 15.38 0.77 -6.96
C VAL A 146 16.18 1.99 -6.57
N THR A 147 17.23 1.80 -5.78
CA THR A 147 18.05 2.90 -5.23
C THR A 147 19.48 2.43 -4.95
N PRO A 148 20.48 3.31 -5.06
CA PRO A 148 21.83 3.02 -4.61
C PRO A 148 21.95 3.02 -3.06
N ASP A 149 21.06 3.73 -2.36
CA ASP A 149 21.01 3.79 -0.89
C ASP A 149 20.11 2.69 -0.34
N VAL A 150 20.69 1.51 -0.15
CA VAL A 150 19.99 0.32 0.35
C VAL A 150 19.61 0.45 1.81
N VAL A 151 20.40 1.16 2.62
CA VAL A 151 20.16 1.33 4.06
C VAL A 151 18.85 2.10 4.29
N ARG A 152 18.74 3.24 3.64
CA ARG A 152 17.52 4.06 3.69
C ARG A 152 16.31 3.29 3.19
N ALA A 153 16.42 2.58 2.08
CA ALA A 153 15.30 1.84 1.51
C ALA A 153 14.80 0.72 2.43
N VAL A 154 15.71 -0.02 3.09
CA VAL A 154 15.36 -1.06 4.07
C VAL A 154 14.68 -0.45 5.28
N THR A 155 15.24 0.64 5.84
CA THR A 155 14.66 1.35 6.98
C THR A 155 13.25 1.87 6.69
N GLU A 156 13.05 2.50 5.52
CA GLU A 156 11.74 2.99 5.09
C GLU A 156 10.74 1.83 4.90
N ALA A 157 11.17 0.72 4.28
CA ALA A 157 10.31 -0.46 4.08
C ALA A 157 9.84 -1.04 5.42
N LYS A 158 10.74 -1.15 6.41
CA LYS A 158 10.40 -1.64 7.76
C LYS A 158 9.61 -0.62 8.59
N ALA A 159 9.78 0.67 8.33
CA ALA A 159 8.97 1.73 8.95
C ALA A 159 7.52 1.77 8.45
N GLY A 160 7.15 0.95 7.45
CA GLY A 160 5.79 0.90 6.91
C GLY A 160 5.59 1.74 5.66
N LYS A 161 6.58 1.73 4.77
CA LYS A 161 6.44 2.29 3.42
C LYS A 161 5.42 1.47 2.64
N ILE A 162 4.42 2.13 2.10
CA ILE A 162 3.43 1.55 1.21
C ILE A 162 3.58 2.11 -0.20
N GLU A 163 3.33 1.26 -1.19
CA GLU A 163 3.20 1.69 -2.59
C GLU A 163 1.72 1.86 -2.92
N TYR A 164 1.38 2.94 -3.61
CA TYR A 164 0.07 3.14 -4.18
C TYR A 164 0.14 3.22 -5.70
N ARG A 165 -0.82 2.60 -6.35
CA ARG A 165 -0.93 2.56 -7.81
C ARG A 165 -2.39 2.63 -8.23
N LEU A 166 -2.64 3.44 -9.26
CA LEU A 166 -3.94 3.53 -9.91
C LEU A 166 -4.26 2.22 -10.64
N ASP A 167 -5.45 1.68 -10.42
CA ASP A 167 -5.95 0.51 -11.14
C ASP A 167 -6.63 0.90 -12.47
N LYS A 168 -7.15 -0.09 -13.20
CA LYS A 168 -7.86 0.11 -14.46
C LYS A 168 -9.21 0.81 -14.30
N THR A 169 -9.77 0.83 -13.08
CA THR A 169 -11.04 1.47 -12.75
C THR A 169 -10.86 2.87 -12.16
N ASN A 170 -9.63 3.38 -12.18
CA ASN A 170 -9.23 4.68 -11.66
C ASN A 170 -9.36 4.77 -10.13
N ILE A 171 -9.12 3.67 -9.43
CA ILE A 171 -9.16 3.59 -7.97
C ILE A 171 -7.75 3.25 -7.45
N ILE A 172 -7.36 3.89 -6.36
CA ILE A 172 -6.19 3.53 -5.55
C ILE A 172 -6.70 2.76 -4.34
N HIS A 173 -6.13 1.59 -4.09
CA HIS A 173 -6.42 0.74 -2.94
C HIS A 173 -5.17 0.64 -2.07
N CYS A 174 -5.25 1.08 -0.81
CA CYS A 174 -4.10 1.06 0.11
C CYS A 174 -4.51 0.66 1.51
N PRO A 175 -3.72 -0.18 2.19
CA PRO A 175 -3.84 -0.39 3.62
C PRO A 175 -3.31 0.83 4.37
N ILE A 176 -4.01 1.26 5.41
CA ILE A 176 -3.61 2.41 6.25
C ILE A 176 -3.33 2.03 7.70
N GLY A 177 -3.53 0.77 8.07
CA GLY A 177 -3.21 0.27 9.39
C GLY A 177 -4.05 -0.93 9.81
N LYS A 178 -3.97 -1.25 11.08
CA LYS A 178 -4.75 -2.30 11.74
C LYS A 178 -5.84 -1.71 12.61
N ALA A 179 -6.93 -2.44 12.81
CA ALA A 179 -8.02 -2.01 13.68
C ALA A 179 -7.54 -1.75 15.13
N SER A 180 -6.53 -2.48 15.59
CA SER A 180 -5.87 -2.32 16.89
C SER A 180 -5.15 -0.97 17.08
N PHE A 181 -4.86 -0.23 16.01
CA PHE A 181 -4.20 1.07 16.11
C PHE A 181 -5.08 2.15 16.74
N GLY A 182 -6.40 2.00 16.63
CA GLY A 182 -7.36 3.01 17.03
C GLY A 182 -7.53 4.14 15.99
N ALA A 183 -8.56 4.95 16.18
CA ALA A 183 -8.98 5.95 15.21
C ALA A 183 -7.91 7.03 14.94
N ASP A 184 -7.19 7.47 15.98
CA ASP A 184 -6.23 8.58 15.88
C ASP A 184 -5.05 8.23 14.98
N LYS A 185 -4.40 7.07 15.21
CA LYS A 185 -3.26 6.63 14.39
C LYS A 185 -3.66 6.34 12.94
N ILE A 186 -4.87 5.80 12.73
CA ILE A 186 -5.41 5.56 11.40
C ILE A 186 -5.67 6.89 10.68
N GLN A 187 -6.17 7.91 11.40
CA GLN A 187 -6.38 9.26 10.88
C GLN A 187 -5.06 9.91 10.43
N GLU A 188 -3.99 9.79 11.21
CA GLU A 188 -2.67 10.32 10.85
C GLU A 188 -2.12 9.64 9.59
N ASN A 189 -2.20 8.31 9.52
CA ASN A 189 -1.79 7.54 8.36
C ASN A 189 -2.61 7.92 7.12
N PHE A 190 -3.92 8.05 7.28
CA PHE A 190 -4.82 8.47 6.21
C PHE A 190 -4.48 9.86 5.68
N ASN A 191 -4.26 10.84 6.55
CA ASN A 191 -3.92 12.21 6.17
C ASN A 191 -2.59 12.24 5.40
N THR A 192 -1.60 11.47 5.84
CA THR A 192 -0.30 11.35 5.18
C THR A 192 -0.43 10.76 3.77
N LEU A 193 -1.17 9.65 3.64
CA LEU A 193 -1.43 9.02 2.34
C LEU A 193 -2.22 9.95 1.41
N LEU A 194 -3.28 10.58 1.91
CA LEU A 194 -4.10 11.49 1.13
C LEU A 194 -3.30 12.68 0.60
N SER A 195 -2.47 13.29 1.45
CA SER A 195 -1.57 14.37 1.07
C SER A 195 -0.59 13.95 -0.03
N ALA A 196 -0.06 12.72 0.03
CA ALA A 196 0.80 12.18 -1.01
C ALA A 196 0.06 11.98 -2.34
N ILE A 197 -1.18 11.47 -2.29
CA ILE A 197 -2.03 11.30 -3.49
C ILE A 197 -2.37 12.65 -4.11
N ILE A 198 -2.71 13.67 -3.31
CA ILE A 198 -3.04 15.02 -3.79
C ILE A 198 -1.81 15.66 -4.46
N LYS A 199 -0.62 15.53 -3.84
CA LYS A 199 0.64 16.03 -4.42
C LYS A 199 1.01 15.33 -5.74
N ALA A 200 0.61 14.07 -5.91
CA ALA A 200 0.84 13.28 -7.12
C ALA A 200 -0.17 13.58 -8.24
N LYS A 201 -1.05 14.58 -8.09
CA LYS A 201 -2.03 14.95 -9.12
C LYS A 201 -1.34 15.29 -10.45
N PRO A 202 -1.66 14.56 -11.55
CA PRO A 202 -1.13 14.88 -12.87
C PRO A 202 -1.62 16.23 -13.37
N ALA A 203 -0.77 16.99 -14.08
CA ALA A 203 -1.15 18.25 -14.69
C ALA A 203 -2.29 18.10 -15.74
N ALA A 204 -2.35 16.92 -16.38
CA ALA A 204 -3.39 16.59 -17.34
C ALA A 204 -4.77 16.29 -16.69
N ALA A 205 -4.84 16.12 -15.36
CA ALA A 205 -6.10 15.85 -14.67
C ALA A 205 -6.95 17.12 -14.55
N LYS A 206 -8.07 17.14 -15.28
CA LYS A 206 -9.04 18.25 -15.29
C LYS A 206 -10.22 17.95 -14.34
N GLY A 207 -10.77 19.01 -13.74
CA GLY A 207 -11.95 18.92 -12.87
C GLY A 207 -11.63 18.33 -11.49
N GLN A 208 -12.65 17.66 -10.89
CA GLN A 208 -12.54 17.11 -9.54
C GLN A 208 -11.61 15.90 -9.53
N TYR A 209 -10.51 16.01 -8.78
CA TYR A 209 -9.49 14.96 -8.72
C TYR A 209 -9.92 13.77 -7.87
N ILE A 210 -10.42 13.99 -6.66
CA ILE A 210 -10.96 12.92 -5.80
C ILE A 210 -12.48 12.83 -6.04
N LYS A 211 -12.92 11.76 -6.71
CA LYS A 211 -14.36 11.53 -6.99
C LYS A 211 -15.09 10.85 -5.85
N SER A 212 -14.45 9.94 -5.17
CA SER A 212 -14.99 9.29 -3.97
C SER A 212 -13.86 8.71 -3.12
N CYS A 213 -14.09 8.63 -1.83
CA CYS A 213 -13.22 7.99 -0.86
C CYS A 213 -14.05 7.08 0.03
N VAL A 214 -13.60 5.84 0.20
CA VAL A 214 -14.28 4.83 1.01
C VAL A 214 -13.26 4.17 1.92
N LEU A 215 -13.61 4.00 3.20
CA LEU A 215 -12.88 3.17 4.15
C LEU A 215 -13.57 1.84 4.32
N ALA A 216 -12.79 0.78 4.49
CA ALA A 216 -13.30 -0.53 4.83
C ALA A 216 -12.33 -1.27 5.74
N SER A 217 -12.84 -2.10 6.64
CA SER A 217 -12.03 -3.14 7.27
C SER A 217 -12.13 -4.43 6.46
N THR A 218 -11.20 -5.37 6.66
CA THR A 218 -11.09 -6.62 5.89
C THR A 218 -12.42 -7.35 5.72
N MET A 219 -13.23 -7.42 6.79
CA MET A 219 -14.53 -8.13 6.78
C MET A 219 -15.73 -7.19 7.00
N GLY A 220 -15.49 -5.88 7.06
CA GLY A 220 -16.50 -4.87 7.34
C GLY A 220 -17.14 -4.27 6.08
N PRO A 221 -18.21 -3.51 6.26
CA PRO A 221 -18.84 -2.73 5.19
C PRO A 221 -18.03 -1.46 4.87
N GLY A 222 -18.16 -0.97 3.63
CA GLY A 222 -17.52 0.27 3.20
C GLY A 222 -18.21 1.51 3.75
N ILE A 223 -17.44 2.46 4.28
CA ILE A 223 -17.86 3.74 4.83
C ILE A 223 -17.44 4.85 3.87
N LYS A 224 -18.40 5.58 3.34
CA LYS A 224 -18.14 6.68 2.39
C LYS A 224 -17.72 7.95 3.14
N ILE A 225 -16.59 8.52 2.75
CA ILE A 225 -16.09 9.79 3.29
C ILE A 225 -16.55 10.96 2.41
N ASN A 226 -16.86 12.08 3.06
CA ASN A 226 -17.17 13.32 2.38
C ASN A 226 -15.91 13.90 1.72
N GLN A 227 -15.87 13.82 0.40
CA GLN A 227 -14.72 14.29 -0.39
C GLN A 227 -14.51 15.81 -0.34
N ALA A 228 -15.52 16.61 -0.05
CA ALA A 228 -15.37 18.05 0.09
C ALA A 228 -14.50 18.46 1.29
N LYS A 229 -14.32 17.55 2.26
CA LYS A 229 -13.46 17.73 3.44
C LYS A 229 -12.07 17.10 3.28
N LEU A 230 -11.73 16.62 2.09
CA LEU A 230 -10.46 15.96 1.77
C LEU A 230 -9.51 16.86 0.94
N SER A 231 -9.91 18.07 0.61
CA SER A 231 -9.13 19.05 -0.16
C SER A 231 -8.34 19.98 0.75
#